data_4bfe6331a916820997ae59d0591664e6
#
_entry.id   4bfe6331a916820997ae59d0591664e6
#
_cell.length_a   1.000
_cell.length_b   1.000
_cell.length_c   1.000
_cell.angle_alpha   90.00
_cell.angle_beta   90.00
_cell.angle_gamma   90.00
#
_symmetry.space_group_name_H-M   'P 1'
#
loop_
_entity.id
_entity.type
_entity.pdbx_description
1 polymer ?
#
loop_
_entity_poly.entity_id
_entity_poly.type
_entity_poly.pdbx_seq_one_letter_code
_entity_poly.pdbx_strand_id
1 'polypeptide(L)'
;MSREFLFVVWAGGGNVPPQLTLARRLVARGHEVRMLAPAVLRESIEAAGIAFEPYREIPEHDESVPERSLVRDFEARSKAGAIAASRDNLVAALARPVAADVLATLERRPADVIAFDFLLSGAAFAAEKAALPAAMLIHTIYPFPAPGLPPFGMGWTPMGGPLGRVREQVGRLIFRLVYERPLLPRFNEVRAALGLQPMRAFREYVQRVDRVLVLTSPAFDFPAQLPANVEYVGPQLDPPAPMPDWESPWPAGNDRPLVVVGLSTTHQAHDPLLERIVAALATLPVRALVTTGGATLRSTPPDNIHVARFVPHAQVLPGAAAVVTHAGLGTVHAALAHGLPLVCLPIGFGVLASKHS
;
A
#
# COMPACT_ATOMS: atom_id res chain seq x y z
N MET A 1 -7.59 29.85 -0.01
CA MET A 1 -8.98 29.37 -0.18
C MET A 1 -9.05 27.91 0.23
N SER A 2 -10.04 27.53 1.03
CA SER A 2 -10.32 26.12 1.32
C SER A 2 -10.74 25.40 0.04
N ARG A 3 -10.36 24.11 -0.05
CA ARG A 3 -10.80 23.21 -1.13
C ARG A 3 -11.35 21.95 -0.52
N GLU A 4 -12.25 21.28 -1.24
CA GLU A 4 -12.79 20.00 -0.85
C GLU A 4 -12.11 18.87 -1.60
N PHE A 5 -11.54 17.92 -0.83
CA PHE A 5 -10.87 16.73 -1.35
C PHE A 5 -11.71 15.48 -1.08
N LEU A 6 -11.93 14.69 -2.12
CA LEU A 6 -12.46 13.33 -2.00
C LEU A 6 -11.34 12.32 -2.14
N PHE A 7 -11.01 11.60 -1.05
CA PHE A 7 -10.12 10.45 -1.09
C PHE A 7 -10.90 9.18 -1.41
N VAL A 8 -10.33 8.31 -2.25
CA VAL A 8 -10.94 7.03 -2.65
C VAL A 8 -9.97 5.91 -2.28
N VAL A 9 -10.33 5.09 -1.27
CA VAL A 9 -9.41 4.18 -0.58
C VAL A 9 -10.03 2.79 -0.44
N TRP A 10 -9.22 1.74 -0.49
CA TRP A 10 -9.62 0.37 -0.19
C TRP A 10 -8.87 -0.17 1.03
N ALA A 11 -9.40 -1.23 1.67
CA ALA A 11 -8.85 -1.79 2.91
C ALA A 11 -7.69 -2.76 2.64
N GLY A 12 -6.64 -2.30 1.96
CA GLY A 12 -5.45 -3.09 1.64
C GLY A 12 -4.37 -3.11 2.74
N GLY A 13 -4.68 -2.64 3.95
CA GLY A 13 -3.76 -2.62 5.08
C GLY A 13 -2.71 -1.52 4.96
N GLY A 14 -1.53 -1.83 4.46
CA GLY A 14 -0.39 -0.90 4.41
C GLY A 14 -0.56 0.35 3.55
N ASN A 15 -1.57 0.39 2.67
CA ASN A 15 -1.91 1.56 1.87
C ASN A 15 -2.68 2.64 2.65
N VAL A 16 -3.39 2.27 3.71
CA VAL A 16 -4.33 3.15 4.44
C VAL A 16 -3.60 4.21 5.28
N PRO A 17 -2.61 3.87 6.14
CA PRO A 17 -1.95 4.86 7.00
C PRO A 17 -1.33 6.05 6.26
N PRO A 18 -0.58 5.89 5.15
CA PRO A 18 -0.02 7.02 4.44
C PRO A 18 -1.08 7.92 3.80
N GLN A 19 -2.22 7.36 3.37
CA GLN A 19 -3.32 8.14 2.81
C GLN A 19 -4.06 8.94 3.90
N LEU A 20 -4.28 8.35 5.08
CA LEU A 20 -4.82 9.05 6.25
C LEU A 20 -3.89 10.18 6.70
N THR A 21 -2.57 9.95 6.75
CA THR A 21 -1.59 10.97 7.09
C THR A 21 -1.64 12.15 6.12
N LEU A 22 -1.70 11.88 4.81
CA LEU A 22 -1.82 12.91 3.79
C LEU A 22 -3.13 13.70 3.93
N ALA A 23 -4.24 13.01 4.15
CA ALA A 23 -5.56 13.63 4.37
C ALA A 23 -5.55 14.56 5.60
N ARG A 24 -4.99 14.12 6.73
CA ARG A 24 -4.84 14.96 7.94
C ARG A 24 -3.99 16.21 7.69
N ARG A 25 -2.92 16.08 6.90
CA ARG A 25 -2.08 17.24 6.54
C ARG A 25 -2.84 18.27 5.70
N LEU A 26 -3.79 17.84 4.87
CA LEU A 26 -4.67 18.74 4.13
C LEU A 26 -5.68 19.42 5.07
N VAL A 27 -6.29 18.67 6.00
CA VAL A 27 -7.17 19.24 7.04
C VAL A 27 -6.42 20.29 7.88
N ALA A 28 -5.19 19.99 8.31
CA ALA A 28 -4.36 20.92 9.08
C ALA A 28 -4.00 22.20 8.29
N ARG A 29 -4.08 22.18 6.96
CA ARG A 29 -3.92 23.34 6.07
C ARG A 29 -5.22 24.09 5.78
N GLY A 30 -6.32 23.70 6.43
CA GLY A 30 -7.62 24.36 6.29
C GLY A 30 -8.44 23.91 5.09
N HIS A 31 -8.14 22.71 4.54
CA HIS A 31 -8.97 22.08 3.52
C HIS A 31 -10.03 21.17 4.14
N GLU A 32 -11.11 20.93 3.42
CA GLU A 32 -12.10 19.92 3.76
C GLU A 32 -11.70 18.59 3.09
N VAL A 33 -11.75 17.50 3.87
CA VAL A 33 -11.39 16.17 3.38
C VAL A 33 -12.44 15.17 3.80
N ARG A 34 -12.91 14.39 2.86
CA ARG A 34 -13.73 13.21 3.10
C ARG A 34 -13.15 12.00 2.40
N MET A 35 -13.40 10.81 2.94
CA MET A 35 -12.80 9.59 2.45
C MET A 35 -13.88 8.55 2.14
N LEU A 36 -13.99 8.19 0.86
CA LEU A 36 -14.84 7.12 0.35
C LEU A 36 -14.09 5.80 0.53
N ALA A 37 -14.61 4.92 1.38
CA ALA A 37 -13.91 3.72 1.85
C ALA A 37 -14.88 2.63 2.33
N PRO A 38 -14.42 1.35 2.47
CA PRO A 38 -15.22 0.28 3.09
C PRO A 38 -15.45 0.54 4.58
N ALA A 39 -16.55 0.01 5.13
CA ALA A 39 -17.00 0.30 6.49
C ALA A 39 -15.99 -0.13 7.57
N VAL A 40 -15.15 -1.13 7.29
CA VAL A 40 -14.08 -1.57 8.21
C VAL A 40 -13.07 -0.45 8.53
N LEU A 41 -12.94 0.56 7.68
CA LEU A 41 -12.05 1.71 7.88
C LEU A 41 -12.71 2.92 8.57
N ARG A 42 -14.03 2.88 8.84
CA ARG A 42 -14.79 4.00 9.41
C ARG A 42 -14.14 4.55 10.68
N GLU A 43 -13.90 3.68 11.66
CA GLU A 43 -13.35 4.08 12.96
C GLU A 43 -11.99 4.79 12.82
N SER A 44 -11.09 4.24 11.99
CA SER A 44 -9.76 4.82 11.77
C SER A 44 -9.81 6.15 11.01
N ILE A 45 -10.75 6.32 10.08
CA ILE A 45 -10.97 7.56 9.33
C ILE A 45 -11.53 8.65 10.23
N GLU A 46 -12.57 8.33 11.01
CA GLU A 46 -13.21 9.26 11.94
C GLU A 46 -12.25 9.64 13.09
N ALA A 47 -11.47 8.68 13.62
CA ALA A 47 -10.43 8.95 14.61
C ALA A 47 -9.31 9.88 14.07
N ALA A 48 -9.07 9.87 12.75
CA ALA A 48 -8.16 10.80 12.09
C ALA A 48 -8.75 12.20 11.88
N GLY A 49 -10.01 12.44 12.29
CA GLY A 49 -10.73 13.71 12.09
C GLY A 49 -11.18 13.94 10.64
N ILE A 50 -11.37 12.87 9.88
CA ILE A 50 -11.76 12.91 8.47
C ILE A 50 -13.20 12.41 8.32
N ALA A 51 -14.00 13.05 7.46
CA ALA A 51 -15.35 12.62 7.20
C ALA A 51 -15.36 11.29 6.41
N PHE A 52 -16.09 10.30 6.92
CA PHE A 52 -16.25 9.00 6.29
C PHE A 52 -17.45 8.98 5.34
N GLU A 53 -17.23 8.42 4.12
CA GLU A 53 -18.27 8.11 3.13
C GLU A 53 -18.22 6.60 2.83
N PRO A 54 -19.34 5.85 2.97
CA PRO A 54 -19.33 4.42 2.66
C PRO A 54 -19.43 4.16 1.16
N TYR A 55 -18.74 3.12 0.68
CA TYR A 55 -19.06 2.50 -0.60
C TYR A 55 -20.48 1.90 -0.59
N ARG A 56 -21.12 1.82 -1.74
CA ARG A 56 -22.46 1.23 -1.93
C ARG A 56 -22.43 0.08 -2.94
N GLU A 57 -21.62 0.19 -3.97
CA GLU A 57 -21.49 -0.78 -5.05
C GLU A 57 -20.36 -1.78 -4.81
N ILE A 58 -19.38 -1.44 -3.94
CA ILE A 58 -18.27 -2.32 -3.61
C ILE A 58 -18.67 -3.19 -2.43
N PRO A 59 -18.48 -4.53 -2.52
CA PRO A 59 -18.68 -5.42 -1.39
C PRO A 59 -17.78 -5.05 -0.20
N GLU A 60 -18.29 -5.19 1.02
CA GLU A 60 -17.48 -5.07 2.21
C GLU A 60 -16.35 -6.10 2.21
N HIS A 61 -15.14 -5.63 2.46
CA HIS A 61 -13.93 -6.45 2.42
C HIS A 61 -12.94 -6.07 3.50
N ASP A 62 -12.07 -7.01 3.84
CA ASP A 62 -11.01 -6.84 4.82
C ASP A 62 -9.87 -7.80 4.48
N GLU A 63 -8.75 -7.28 3.98
CA GLU A 63 -7.61 -8.09 3.57
C GLU A 63 -6.85 -8.74 4.75
N SER A 64 -7.18 -8.40 5.99
CA SER A 64 -6.66 -9.09 7.17
C SER A 64 -7.40 -10.41 7.47
N VAL A 65 -8.59 -10.60 6.89
CA VAL A 65 -9.46 -11.77 7.08
C VAL A 65 -9.57 -12.55 5.78
N PRO A 66 -9.07 -13.80 5.70
CA PRO A 66 -9.02 -14.58 4.45
C PRO A 66 -10.36 -14.70 3.73
N GLU A 67 -11.44 -14.93 4.48
CA GLU A 67 -12.79 -15.11 3.93
C GLU A 67 -13.38 -13.82 3.35
N ARG A 68 -12.85 -12.67 3.77
CA ARG A 68 -13.29 -11.33 3.36
C ARG A 68 -12.31 -10.63 2.42
N SER A 69 -11.20 -11.28 2.07
CA SER A 69 -10.22 -10.74 1.13
C SER A 69 -10.78 -10.70 -0.29
N LEU A 70 -10.65 -9.55 -0.96
CA LEU A 70 -10.93 -9.39 -2.38
C LEU A 70 -9.80 -9.98 -3.23
N VAL A 71 -8.57 -9.75 -2.84
CA VAL A 71 -7.40 -10.09 -3.66
C VAL A 71 -7.16 -11.58 -3.74
N ARG A 72 -7.20 -12.29 -2.59
CA ARG A 72 -7.00 -13.74 -2.47
C ARG A 72 -5.72 -14.25 -3.15
N ASP A 73 -4.67 -13.43 -3.18
CA ASP A 73 -3.40 -13.76 -3.81
C ASP A 73 -2.64 -14.87 -3.08
N PHE A 74 -2.92 -15.06 -1.78
CA PHE A 74 -2.40 -16.14 -0.96
C PHE A 74 -2.87 -17.55 -1.40
N GLU A 75 -3.94 -17.65 -2.19
CA GLU A 75 -4.41 -18.93 -2.78
C GLU A 75 -3.65 -19.30 -4.06
N ALA A 76 -2.92 -18.35 -4.62
CA ALA A 76 -2.23 -18.57 -5.89
C ALA A 76 -1.01 -19.49 -5.73
N ARG A 77 -0.88 -20.46 -6.63
CA ARG A 77 0.24 -21.41 -6.65
C ARG A 77 1.50 -20.87 -7.31
N SER A 78 1.46 -19.65 -7.86
CA SER A 78 2.59 -19.02 -8.55
C SER A 78 2.54 -17.50 -8.43
N LYS A 79 3.68 -16.84 -8.60
CA LYS A 79 3.75 -15.36 -8.63
C LYS A 79 2.88 -14.78 -9.75
N ALA A 80 2.88 -15.37 -10.93
CA ALA A 80 2.03 -14.92 -12.03
C ALA A 80 0.53 -15.05 -11.70
N GLY A 81 0.14 -16.14 -11.01
CA GLY A 81 -1.23 -16.35 -10.54
C GLY A 81 -1.68 -15.28 -9.55
N ALA A 82 -0.83 -14.92 -8.60
CA ALA A 82 -1.18 -13.91 -7.61
C ALA A 82 -1.22 -12.48 -8.23
N ILE A 83 -0.33 -12.16 -9.19
CA ILE A 83 -0.46 -10.92 -10.00
C ILE A 83 -1.79 -10.92 -10.75
N ALA A 84 -2.18 -12.04 -11.35
CA ALA A 84 -3.44 -12.17 -12.03
C ALA A 84 -4.64 -12.01 -11.08
N ALA A 85 -4.59 -12.59 -9.88
CA ALA A 85 -5.63 -12.43 -8.86
C ALA A 85 -5.79 -10.96 -8.45
N SER A 86 -4.72 -10.27 -8.13
CA SER A 86 -4.76 -8.82 -7.82
C SER A 86 -5.29 -8.00 -8.99
N ARG A 87 -4.82 -8.26 -10.22
CA ARG A 87 -5.30 -7.59 -11.43
C ARG A 87 -6.80 -7.79 -11.64
N ASP A 88 -7.27 -9.04 -11.54
CA ASP A 88 -8.64 -9.41 -11.91
C ASP A 88 -9.65 -9.07 -10.79
N ASN A 89 -9.31 -9.39 -9.54
CA ASN A 89 -10.24 -9.27 -8.41
C ASN A 89 -10.27 -7.85 -7.82
N LEU A 90 -9.16 -7.11 -7.89
CA LEU A 90 -9.09 -5.76 -7.35
C LEU A 90 -9.16 -4.71 -8.49
N VAL A 91 -8.16 -4.67 -9.37
CA VAL A 91 -8.03 -3.55 -10.32
C VAL A 91 -9.13 -3.56 -11.38
N ALA A 92 -9.43 -4.72 -11.97
CA ALA A 92 -10.44 -4.83 -13.02
C ALA A 92 -11.87 -4.92 -12.46
N ALA A 93 -12.08 -5.76 -11.43
CA ALA A 93 -13.42 -5.97 -10.88
C ALA A 93 -13.97 -4.69 -10.22
N LEU A 94 -13.14 -3.92 -9.55
CA LEU A 94 -13.57 -2.70 -8.87
C LEU A 94 -13.64 -1.46 -9.79
N ALA A 95 -13.16 -1.52 -11.03
CA ALA A 95 -13.14 -0.34 -11.90
C ALA A 95 -14.55 0.27 -12.11
N ARG A 96 -15.56 -0.55 -12.39
CA ARG A 96 -16.93 -0.07 -12.59
C ARG A 96 -17.59 0.37 -11.28
N PRO A 97 -17.66 -0.45 -10.21
CA PRO A 97 -18.31 -0.06 -8.96
C PRO A 97 -17.65 1.16 -8.30
N VAL A 98 -16.32 1.28 -8.31
CA VAL A 98 -15.64 2.49 -7.83
C VAL A 98 -16.06 3.73 -8.61
N ALA A 99 -16.11 3.65 -9.94
CA ALA A 99 -16.53 4.78 -10.75
C ALA A 99 -17.98 5.21 -10.43
N ALA A 100 -18.89 4.26 -10.24
CA ALA A 100 -20.28 4.52 -9.87
C ALA A 100 -20.38 5.18 -8.49
N ASP A 101 -19.69 4.64 -7.49
CA ASP A 101 -19.69 5.18 -6.13
C ASP A 101 -19.09 6.60 -6.07
N VAL A 102 -17.99 6.85 -6.79
CA VAL A 102 -17.39 8.20 -6.86
C VAL A 102 -18.36 9.20 -7.48
N LEU A 103 -18.95 8.89 -8.64
CA LEU A 103 -19.91 9.78 -9.30
C LEU A 103 -21.13 10.06 -8.43
N ALA A 104 -21.74 9.03 -7.84
CA ALA A 104 -22.87 9.18 -6.92
C ALA A 104 -22.51 10.01 -5.67
N THR A 105 -21.27 9.90 -5.19
CA THR A 105 -20.77 10.71 -4.07
C THR A 105 -20.60 12.17 -4.45
N LEU A 106 -20.08 12.45 -5.65
CA LEU A 106 -19.94 13.81 -6.19
C LEU A 106 -21.29 14.49 -6.46
N GLU A 107 -22.30 13.73 -6.91
CA GLU A 107 -23.67 14.23 -7.10
C GLU A 107 -24.31 14.69 -5.78
N ARG A 108 -24.06 13.97 -4.68
CA ARG A 108 -24.58 14.34 -3.35
C ARG A 108 -23.83 15.52 -2.75
N ARG A 109 -22.52 15.55 -2.89
CA ARG A 109 -21.65 16.61 -2.40
C ARG A 109 -20.46 16.74 -3.36
N PRO A 110 -20.33 17.86 -4.10
CA PRO A 110 -19.21 18.10 -4.99
C PRO A 110 -17.87 18.08 -4.26
N ALA A 111 -16.78 17.88 -5.01
CA ALA A 111 -15.41 18.03 -4.55
C ALA A 111 -14.62 18.83 -5.59
N ASP A 112 -13.51 19.46 -5.15
CA ASP A 112 -12.60 20.19 -6.03
C ASP A 112 -11.50 19.29 -6.62
N VAL A 113 -11.11 18.23 -5.87
CA VAL A 113 -10.01 17.31 -6.23
C VAL A 113 -10.36 15.90 -5.78
N ILE A 114 -10.03 14.92 -6.61
CA ILE A 114 -10.09 13.50 -6.26
C ILE A 114 -8.68 12.98 -6.03
N ALA A 115 -8.39 12.44 -4.83
CA ALA A 115 -7.18 11.70 -4.52
C ALA A 115 -7.52 10.21 -4.37
N PHE A 116 -6.82 9.32 -5.05
CA PHE A 116 -7.21 7.92 -5.08
C PHE A 116 -6.03 6.96 -5.05
N ASP A 117 -6.26 5.79 -4.46
CA ASP A 117 -5.29 4.69 -4.49
C ASP A 117 -5.06 4.21 -5.93
N PHE A 118 -3.82 4.04 -6.34
CA PHE A 118 -3.43 3.73 -7.72
C PHE A 118 -4.06 2.44 -8.29
N LEU A 119 -4.54 1.55 -7.42
CA LEU A 119 -5.24 0.31 -7.80
C LEU A 119 -6.73 0.53 -8.12
N LEU A 120 -7.30 1.67 -7.69
CA LEU A 120 -8.72 1.99 -7.88
C LEU A 120 -8.95 2.80 -9.16
N SER A 121 -8.74 2.17 -10.31
CA SER A 121 -8.81 2.79 -11.64
C SER A 121 -10.16 3.48 -11.93
N GLY A 122 -11.25 2.99 -11.36
CA GLY A 122 -12.58 3.61 -11.49
C GLY A 122 -12.62 5.04 -11.00
N ALA A 123 -11.83 5.40 -9.97
CA ALA A 123 -11.76 6.78 -9.46
C ALA A 123 -11.14 7.73 -10.49
N ALA A 124 -10.10 7.29 -11.21
CA ALA A 124 -9.52 8.07 -12.32
C ALA A 124 -10.53 8.30 -13.44
N PHE A 125 -11.32 7.27 -13.79
CA PHE A 125 -12.33 7.39 -14.85
C PHE A 125 -13.49 8.29 -14.41
N ALA A 126 -13.90 8.22 -13.15
CA ALA A 126 -14.91 9.12 -12.58
C ALA A 126 -14.44 10.58 -12.56
N ALA A 127 -13.17 10.82 -12.19
CA ALA A 127 -12.57 12.15 -12.22
C ALA A 127 -12.55 12.74 -13.64
N GLU A 128 -12.12 11.96 -14.64
CA GLU A 128 -12.13 12.35 -16.05
C GLU A 128 -13.58 12.66 -16.53
N LYS A 129 -14.55 11.82 -16.13
CA LYS A 129 -15.98 12.04 -16.46
C LYS A 129 -16.54 13.31 -15.83
N ALA A 130 -16.15 13.60 -14.59
CA ALA A 130 -16.57 14.79 -13.86
C ALA A 130 -15.77 16.05 -14.22
N ALA A 131 -14.73 15.93 -15.07
CA ALA A 131 -13.76 16.99 -15.40
C ALA A 131 -13.11 17.61 -14.15
N LEU A 132 -12.81 16.78 -13.14
CA LEU A 132 -12.16 17.20 -11.90
C LEU A 132 -10.67 16.84 -11.91
N PRO A 133 -9.82 17.71 -11.33
CA PRO A 133 -8.42 17.36 -11.08
C PRO A 133 -8.29 16.09 -10.26
N ALA A 134 -7.33 15.24 -10.63
CA ALA A 134 -7.11 13.95 -9.97
C ALA A 134 -5.65 13.75 -9.57
N ALA A 135 -5.44 13.19 -8.38
CA ALA A 135 -4.15 12.77 -7.86
C ALA A 135 -4.15 11.26 -7.56
N MET A 136 -3.33 10.50 -8.28
CA MET A 136 -3.09 9.09 -8.03
C MET A 136 -2.07 8.95 -6.89
N LEU A 137 -2.38 8.20 -5.86
CA LEU A 137 -1.51 7.95 -4.71
C LEU A 137 -0.86 6.57 -4.82
N ILE A 138 0.46 6.52 -4.90
CA ILE A 138 1.24 5.29 -4.98
C ILE A 138 1.95 5.09 -3.64
N HIS A 139 1.51 4.11 -2.87
CA HIS A 139 2.05 3.76 -1.55
C HIS A 139 3.16 2.69 -1.61
N THR A 140 3.71 2.46 -2.80
CA THR A 140 4.86 1.59 -3.05
C THR A 140 5.95 2.35 -3.82
N ILE A 141 7.02 1.68 -4.24
CA ILE A 141 7.88 2.21 -5.30
C ILE A 141 7.06 2.33 -6.59
N TYR A 142 7.52 3.12 -7.57
CA TYR A 142 6.76 3.33 -8.80
C TYR A 142 6.51 2.01 -9.56
N PRO A 143 5.24 1.53 -9.68
CA PRO A 143 4.96 0.17 -10.14
C PRO A 143 4.77 0.05 -11.65
N PHE A 144 4.67 1.16 -12.37
CA PHE A 144 4.36 1.14 -13.80
C PHE A 144 5.63 1.09 -14.66
N PRO A 145 5.55 0.51 -15.87
CA PRO A 145 6.70 0.45 -16.76
C PRO A 145 7.25 1.84 -17.11
N ALA A 146 8.55 2.03 -16.89
CA ALA A 146 9.27 3.23 -17.31
C ALA A 146 10.70 2.84 -17.77
N PRO A 147 11.33 3.63 -18.66
CA PRO A 147 12.73 3.39 -19.04
C PRO A 147 13.64 3.45 -17.81
N GLY A 148 14.46 2.42 -17.62
CA GLY A 148 15.35 2.27 -16.46
C GLY A 148 14.79 1.43 -15.31
N LEU A 149 13.47 1.18 -15.28
CA LEU A 149 12.88 0.32 -14.25
C LEU A 149 12.82 -1.15 -14.68
N PRO A 150 13.21 -2.07 -13.79
CA PRO A 150 12.85 -3.47 -13.94
C PRO A 150 11.33 -3.64 -13.73
N PRO A 151 10.74 -4.74 -14.24
CA PRO A 151 9.32 -5.00 -14.03
C PRO A 151 9.00 -5.14 -12.54
N PHE A 152 7.96 -4.45 -12.10
CA PHE A 152 7.51 -4.49 -10.70
C PHE A 152 7.17 -5.93 -10.26
N GLY A 153 7.56 -6.29 -9.04
CA GLY A 153 7.28 -7.60 -8.45
C GLY A 153 8.15 -8.77 -8.95
N MET A 154 9.07 -8.55 -9.89
CA MET A 154 9.97 -9.61 -10.40
C MET A 154 11.22 -9.82 -9.52
N GLY A 155 11.54 -8.90 -8.62
CA GLY A 155 12.75 -8.93 -7.82
C GLY A 155 14.04 -8.70 -8.64
N TRP A 156 13.91 -8.04 -9.80
CA TRP A 156 15.07 -7.72 -10.63
C TRP A 156 15.65 -6.36 -10.23
N THR A 157 16.98 -6.29 -10.25
CA THR A 157 17.70 -5.02 -10.16
C THR A 157 18.03 -4.48 -11.56
N PRO A 158 18.12 -3.17 -11.78
CA PRO A 158 18.59 -2.62 -13.05
C PRO A 158 19.92 -3.24 -13.47
N MET A 159 20.07 -3.54 -14.76
CA MET A 159 21.27 -4.10 -15.35
C MET A 159 21.70 -3.28 -16.56
N GLY A 160 22.92 -2.79 -16.56
CA GLY A 160 23.49 -2.04 -17.69
C GLY A 160 23.85 -2.91 -18.88
N GLY A 161 24.21 -2.24 -20.00
CA GLY A 161 24.72 -2.88 -21.21
C GLY A 161 23.66 -3.54 -22.10
N PRO A 162 24.09 -4.24 -23.17
CA PRO A 162 23.16 -4.87 -24.15
C PRO A 162 22.26 -5.94 -23.52
N LEU A 163 22.80 -6.78 -22.64
CA LEU A 163 22.05 -7.82 -21.93
C LEU A 163 20.97 -7.23 -21.02
N GLY A 164 21.28 -6.12 -20.35
CA GLY A 164 20.30 -5.38 -19.54
C GLY A 164 19.12 -4.89 -20.39
N ARG A 165 19.41 -4.30 -21.54
CA ARG A 165 18.34 -3.86 -22.49
C ARG A 165 17.46 -5.01 -22.96
N VAL A 166 18.04 -6.16 -23.30
CA VAL A 166 17.26 -7.36 -23.69
C VAL A 166 16.38 -7.82 -22.52
N ARG A 167 16.95 -7.90 -21.31
CA ARG A 167 16.20 -8.31 -20.11
C ARG A 167 15.03 -7.35 -19.81
N GLU A 168 15.25 -6.05 -19.94
CA GLU A 168 14.18 -5.06 -19.76
C GLU A 168 13.08 -5.20 -20.83
N GLN A 169 13.43 -5.49 -22.08
CA GLN A 169 12.46 -5.72 -23.15
C GLN A 169 11.61 -6.96 -22.86
N VAL A 170 12.26 -8.06 -22.43
CA VAL A 170 11.56 -9.28 -21.99
C VAL A 170 10.63 -8.99 -20.81
N GLY A 171 11.10 -8.25 -19.82
CA GLY A 171 10.29 -7.86 -18.68
C GLY A 171 9.08 -7.02 -19.06
N ARG A 172 9.26 -6.02 -19.94
CA ARG A 172 8.15 -5.22 -20.48
C ARG A 172 7.15 -6.08 -21.27
N LEU A 173 7.65 -7.05 -22.04
CA LEU A 173 6.77 -7.98 -22.76
C LEU A 173 5.96 -8.85 -21.78
N ILE A 174 6.58 -9.39 -20.74
CA ILE A 174 5.89 -10.17 -19.69
C ILE A 174 4.82 -9.29 -19.02
N PHE A 175 5.15 -8.07 -18.58
CA PHE A 175 4.18 -7.16 -17.99
C PHE A 175 3.02 -6.87 -18.93
N ARG A 176 3.32 -6.60 -20.21
CA ARG A 176 2.29 -6.36 -21.24
C ARG A 176 1.36 -7.57 -21.40
N LEU A 177 1.90 -8.78 -21.45
CA LEU A 177 1.10 -10.00 -21.66
C LEU A 177 0.28 -10.37 -20.40
N VAL A 178 0.89 -10.22 -19.21
CA VAL A 178 0.27 -10.67 -17.95
C VAL A 178 -0.64 -9.60 -17.37
N TYR A 179 -0.34 -8.33 -17.53
CA TYR A 179 -1.06 -7.24 -16.87
C TYR A 179 -1.82 -6.32 -17.83
N GLU A 180 -1.15 -5.70 -18.80
CA GLU A 180 -1.78 -4.69 -19.66
C GLU A 180 -2.82 -5.28 -20.61
N ARG A 181 -2.44 -6.34 -21.33
CA ARG A 181 -3.30 -6.93 -22.39
C ARG A 181 -4.64 -7.45 -21.87
N PRO A 182 -4.73 -8.12 -20.71
CA PRO A 182 -6.01 -8.51 -20.13
C PRO A 182 -6.80 -7.34 -19.52
N LEU A 183 -6.12 -6.30 -19.03
CA LEU A 183 -6.75 -5.19 -18.28
C LEU A 183 -7.31 -4.09 -19.19
N LEU A 184 -6.61 -3.75 -20.26
CA LEU A 184 -6.97 -2.64 -21.15
C LEU A 184 -8.39 -2.77 -21.77
N PRO A 185 -8.85 -3.92 -22.26
CA PRO A 185 -10.23 -4.08 -22.74
C PRO A 185 -11.26 -3.80 -21.64
N ARG A 186 -11.03 -4.34 -20.43
CA ARG A 186 -11.94 -4.13 -19.28
C ARG A 186 -12.02 -2.66 -18.87
N PHE A 187 -10.89 -1.95 -18.89
CA PHE A 187 -10.87 -0.50 -18.67
C PHE A 187 -11.69 0.23 -19.76
N ASN A 188 -11.52 -0.14 -21.02
CA ASN A 188 -12.24 0.48 -22.12
C ASN A 188 -13.76 0.19 -22.10
N GLU A 189 -14.19 -0.96 -21.58
CA GLU A 189 -15.61 -1.25 -21.32
C GLU A 189 -16.19 -0.28 -20.28
N VAL A 190 -15.50 -0.04 -19.16
CA VAL A 190 -15.93 0.91 -18.15
C VAL A 190 -15.93 2.33 -18.70
N ARG A 191 -14.88 2.72 -19.43
CA ARG A 191 -14.78 4.03 -20.06
C ARG A 191 -15.88 4.28 -21.07
N ALA A 192 -16.19 3.28 -21.90
CA ALA A 192 -17.30 3.37 -22.84
C ALA A 192 -18.66 3.56 -22.15
N ALA A 193 -18.90 2.84 -21.04
CA ALA A 193 -20.11 3.02 -20.23
C ALA A 193 -20.23 4.44 -19.61
N LEU A 194 -19.10 5.11 -19.37
CA LEU A 194 -19.05 6.49 -18.90
C LEU A 194 -19.07 7.54 -20.03
N GLY A 195 -19.05 7.12 -21.30
CA GLY A 195 -18.96 8.00 -22.46
C GLY A 195 -17.56 8.60 -22.68
N LEU A 196 -16.51 7.99 -22.12
CA LEU A 196 -15.14 8.41 -22.26
C LEU A 196 -14.47 7.75 -23.48
N GLN A 197 -13.50 8.45 -24.07
CA GLN A 197 -12.71 7.91 -25.17
C GLN A 197 -11.87 6.70 -24.70
N PRO A 198 -11.75 5.65 -25.54
CA PRO A 198 -10.96 4.49 -25.18
C PRO A 198 -9.47 4.83 -25.06
N MET A 199 -8.76 4.09 -24.23
CA MET A 199 -7.30 4.10 -24.16
C MET A 199 -6.73 3.14 -25.19
N ARG A 200 -5.66 3.56 -25.86
CA ARG A 200 -4.92 2.74 -26.85
C ARG A 200 -3.81 1.92 -26.20
N ALA A 201 -3.32 2.37 -25.05
CA ALA A 201 -2.27 1.71 -24.30
C ALA A 201 -2.44 1.96 -22.80
N PHE A 202 -1.99 1.02 -21.98
CA PHE A 202 -2.10 1.10 -20.52
C PHE A 202 -1.38 2.33 -19.93
N ARG A 203 -0.27 2.78 -20.53
CA ARG A 203 0.43 4.00 -20.10
C ARG A 203 -0.46 5.25 -20.06
N GLU A 204 -1.53 5.30 -20.87
CA GLU A 204 -2.48 6.41 -20.87
C GLU A 204 -3.23 6.51 -19.54
N TYR A 205 -3.38 5.43 -18.80
CA TYR A 205 -3.96 5.45 -17.46
C TYR A 205 -3.20 6.39 -16.52
N VAL A 206 -1.86 6.32 -16.55
CA VAL A 206 -1.00 7.20 -15.75
C VAL A 206 -0.93 8.62 -16.34
N GLN A 207 -0.85 8.74 -17.67
CA GLN A 207 -0.68 10.02 -18.37
C GLN A 207 -1.90 10.93 -18.33
N ARG A 208 -3.12 10.36 -18.15
CA ARG A 208 -4.38 11.12 -18.08
C ARG A 208 -4.70 11.63 -16.68
N VAL A 209 -3.96 11.25 -15.68
CA VAL A 209 -4.09 11.78 -14.31
C VAL A 209 -3.25 13.05 -14.17
N ASP A 210 -3.77 14.09 -13.52
CA ASP A 210 -3.07 15.38 -13.39
C ASP A 210 -1.79 15.26 -12.56
N ARG A 211 -1.81 14.48 -11.48
CA ARG A 211 -0.66 14.23 -10.61
C ARG A 211 -0.61 12.76 -10.20
N VAL A 212 0.58 12.21 -10.19
CA VAL A 212 0.88 10.88 -9.65
C VAL A 212 1.89 11.07 -8.54
N LEU A 213 1.46 10.86 -7.30
CA LEU A 213 2.25 11.11 -6.10
C LEU A 213 2.78 9.78 -5.57
N VAL A 214 4.09 9.59 -5.65
CA VAL A 214 4.76 8.39 -5.12
C VAL A 214 5.17 8.67 -3.68
N LEU A 215 4.56 7.95 -2.73
CA LEU A 215 4.68 8.20 -1.29
C LEU A 215 5.96 7.55 -0.71
N THR A 216 7.06 7.69 -1.43
CA THR A 216 8.41 7.26 -1.02
C THR A 216 9.45 8.28 -1.48
N SER A 217 10.71 8.05 -1.13
CA SER A 217 11.84 8.85 -1.59
C SER A 217 12.36 8.34 -2.94
N PRO A 218 12.78 9.22 -3.87
CA PRO A 218 13.47 8.80 -5.09
C PRO A 218 14.80 8.08 -4.80
N ALA A 219 15.40 8.30 -3.63
CA ALA A 219 16.59 7.58 -3.21
C ALA A 219 16.33 6.11 -2.88
N PHE A 220 15.07 5.76 -2.56
CA PHE A 220 14.65 4.40 -2.26
C PHE A 220 14.24 3.61 -3.51
N ASP A 221 13.89 4.30 -4.59
CA ASP A 221 13.50 3.68 -5.86
C ASP A 221 14.68 3.59 -6.84
N PHE A 222 14.49 2.87 -7.94
CA PHE A 222 15.49 2.80 -9.00
C PHE A 222 15.45 4.07 -9.87
N PRO A 223 16.62 4.57 -10.34
CA PRO A 223 16.67 5.69 -11.26
C PRO A 223 15.92 5.38 -12.56
N ALA A 224 14.98 6.24 -12.95
CA ALA A 224 14.15 6.04 -14.12
C ALA A 224 13.75 7.35 -14.80
N GLN A 225 13.35 7.25 -16.07
CA GLN A 225 12.70 8.35 -16.79
C GLN A 225 11.18 8.23 -16.60
N LEU A 226 10.67 8.96 -15.62
CA LEU A 226 9.25 8.95 -15.28
C LEU A 226 8.47 9.98 -16.12
N PRO A 227 7.14 9.79 -16.32
CA PRO A 227 6.26 10.80 -16.88
C PRO A 227 6.31 12.13 -16.10
N ALA A 228 6.11 13.25 -16.77
CA ALA A 228 6.23 14.58 -16.17
C ALA A 228 5.24 14.89 -15.04
N ASN A 229 4.12 14.15 -14.98
CA ASN A 229 3.10 14.25 -13.93
C ASN A 229 3.38 13.37 -12.70
N VAL A 230 4.52 12.64 -12.67
CA VAL A 230 4.93 11.77 -11.55
C VAL A 230 5.89 12.52 -10.64
N GLU A 231 5.59 12.52 -9.34
CA GLU A 231 6.38 13.22 -8.33
C GLU A 231 6.57 12.33 -7.08
N TYR A 232 7.79 12.27 -6.56
CA TYR A 232 8.06 11.65 -5.26
C TYR A 232 7.87 12.68 -4.16
N VAL A 233 6.95 12.38 -3.23
CA VAL A 233 6.58 13.31 -2.15
C VAL A 233 7.06 12.86 -0.77
N GLY A 234 7.88 11.82 -0.73
CA GLY A 234 8.43 11.25 0.49
C GLY A 234 7.47 10.32 1.23
N PRO A 235 8.00 9.52 2.16
CA PRO A 235 7.20 8.62 2.98
C PRO A 235 6.32 9.42 3.95
N GLN A 236 5.10 8.93 4.18
CA GLN A 236 4.13 9.52 5.09
C GLN A 236 4.20 8.77 6.42
N LEU A 237 5.03 9.26 7.36
CA LEU A 237 5.40 8.54 8.59
C LEU A 237 4.68 9.05 9.85
N ASP A 238 3.99 10.19 9.78
CA ASP A 238 3.24 10.70 10.93
C ASP A 238 2.14 9.72 11.32
N PRO A 239 1.83 9.58 12.62
CA PRO A 239 0.71 8.77 13.06
C PRO A 239 -0.59 9.20 12.38
N PRO A 240 -1.38 8.26 11.84
CA PRO A 240 -2.63 8.59 11.13
C PRO A 240 -3.73 9.12 12.05
N ALA A 241 -3.65 8.84 13.36
CA ALA A 241 -4.54 9.35 14.40
C ALA A 241 -3.81 9.40 15.74
N PRO A 242 -4.30 10.17 16.75
CA PRO A 242 -3.85 10.04 18.13
C PRO A 242 -4.03 8.59 18.60
N MET A 243 -3.04 8.07 19.30
CA MET A 243 -3.06 6.69 19.82
C MET A 243 -2.68 6.69 21.29
N PRO A 244 -3.21 5.74 22.10
CA PRO A 244 -2.77 5.54 23.46
C PRO A 244 -1.26 5.33 23.54
N ASP A 245 -0.67 5.78 24.63
CA ASP A 245 0.75 5.55 24.89
C ASP A 245 1.01 4.05 25.05
N TRP A 246 2.10 3.57 24.44
CA TRP A 246 2.54 2.22 24.63
C TRP A 246 3.39 2.10 25.88
N GLU A 247 3.00 1.20 26.77
CA GLU A 247 3.76 0.88 27.97
C GLU A 247 4.61 -0.36 27.76
N SER A 248 5.89 -0.29 28.15
CA SER A 248 6.81 -1.42 28.06
C SER A 248 6.35 -2.56 28.97
N PRO A 249 6.15 -3.79 28.46
CA PRO A 249 5.76 -4.93 29.28
C PRO A 249 6.89 -5.47 30.15
N TRP A 250 8.11 -5.00 29.94
CA TRP A 250 9.27 -5.43 30.71
C TRP A 250 9.56 -4.48 31.89
N PRO A 251 10.10 -5.01 33.00
CA PRO A 251 10.47 -4.20 34.16
C PRO A 251 11.45 -3.08 33.79
N ALA A 252 11.36 -1.97 34.50
CA ALA A 252 12.37 -0.91 34.44
C ALA A 252 13.76 -1.48 34.79
N GLY A 253 14.80 -1.10 34.02
CA GLY A 253 16.15 -1.61 34.16
C GLY A 253 16.45 -2.87 33.37
N ASN A 254 15.55 -3.36 32.55
CA ASN A 254 15.88 -4.40 31.56
C ASN A 254 16.57 -3.75 30.35
N ASP A 255 17.92 -3.78 30.33
CA ASP A 255 18.75 -3.13 29.31
C ASP A 255 19.02 -4.00 28.07
N ARG A 256 18.42 -5.18 27.95
CA ARG A 256 18.56 -5.99 26.76
C ARG A 256 18.07 -5.24 25.51
N PRO A 257 18.74 -5.34 24.35
CA PRO A 257 18.32 -4.71 23.12
C PRO A 257 16.87 -5.08 22.75
N LEU A 258 16.07 -4.10 22.33
CA LEU A 258 14.70 -4.34 21.86
C LEU A 258 14.70 -4.62 20.35
N VAL A 259 14.20 -5.77 19.96
CA VAL A 259 13.92 -6.13 18.57
C VAL A 259 12.42 -6.01 18.32
N VAL A 260 12.03 -5.22 17.32
CA VAL A 260 10.63 -5.09 16.92
C VAL A 260 10.36 -5.98 15.70
N VAL A 261 9.36 -6.84 15.79
CA VAL A 261 8.92 -7.72 14.71
C VAL A 261 7.59 -7.23 14.16
N GLY A 262 7.57 -6.81 12.90
CA GLY A 262 6.36 -6.37 12.21
C GLY A 262 6.18 -7.08 10.88
N LEU A 263 5.25 -8.04 10.83
CA LEU A 263 4.89 -8.73 9.59
C LEU A 263 3.71 -8.03 8.89
N SER A 264 3.14 -8.66 7.86
CA SER A 264 2.04 -8.09 7.10
C SER A 264 0.80 -7.86 7.95
N THR A 265 0.12 -6.74 7.73
CA THR A 265 -1.20 -6.45 8.29
C THR A 265 -2.32 -7.16 7.51
N THR A 266 -2.04 -7.62 6.28
CA THR A 266 -2.95 -8.43 5.48
C THR A 266 -2.66 -9.92 5.69
N HIS A 267 -3.65 -10.76 5.45
CA HIS A 267 -3.45 -12.20 5.54
C HIS A 267 -2.54 -12.69 4.41
N GLN A 268 -1.41 -13.32 4.76
CA GLN A 268 -0.41 -13.85 3.83
C GLN A 268 0.02 -15.27 4.17
N ALA A 269 -0.78 -15.99 4.95
CA ALA A 269 -0.50 -17.35 5.43
C ALA A 269 0.90 -17.50 6.06
N HIS A 270 1.36 -16.49 6.82
CA HIS A 270 2.72 -16.41 7.35
C HIS A 270 2.88 -16.89 8.80
N ASP A 271 1.88 -17.57 9.35
CA ASP A 271 1.93 -18.14 10.69
C ASP A 271 3.18 -19.01 10.94
N PRO A 272 3.60 -19.93 10.00
CA PRO A 272 4.80 -20.72 10.22
C PRO A 272 6.09 -19.88 10.25
N LEU A 273 6.12 -18.75 9.54
CA LEU A 273 7.26 -17.83 9.58
C LEU A 273 7.31 -17.12 10.94
N LEU A 274 6.17 -16.66 11.45
CA LEU A 274 6.07 -16.03 12.76
C LEU A 274 6.57 -16.95 13.87
N GLU A 275 6.16 -18.24 13.86
CA GLU A 275 6.62 -19.26 14.81
C GLU A 275 8.15 -19.43 14.77
N ARG A 276 8.75 -19.46 13.58
CA ARG A 276 10.21 -19.56 13.40
C ARG A 276 10.95 -18.33 13.91
N ILE A 277 10.40 -17.12 13.68
CA ILE A 277 10.97 -15.87 14.20
C ILE A 277 10.95 -15.88 15.72
N VAL A 278 9.82 -16.22 16.33
CA VAL A 278 9.68 -16.30 17.79
C VAL A 278 10.66 -17.33 18.37
N ALA A 279 10.75 -18.52 17.79
CA ALA A 279 11.71 -19.56 18.22
C ALA A 279 13.15 -19.10 18.13
N ALA A 280 13.54 -18.39 17.08
CA ALA A 280 14.89 -17.84 16.92
C ALA A 280 15.20 -16.74 17.96
N LEU A 281 14.28 -15.80 18.18
CA LEU A 281 14.45 -14.70 19.14
C LEU A 281 14.44 -15.19 20.59
N ALA A 282 13.78 -16.31 20.88
CA ALA A 282 13.79 -16.94 22.20
C ALA A 282 15.20 -17.34 22.68
N THR A 283 16.10 -17.65 21.74
CA THR A 283 17.49 -18.08 22.07
C THR A 283 18.46 -16.93 22.20
N LEU A 284 18.04 -15.70 21.93
CA LEU A 284 18.93 -14.53 21.91
C LEU A 284 18.79 -13.69 23.18
N PRO A 285 19.85 -12.98 23.61
CA PRO A 285 19.81 -12.10 24.78
C PRO A 285 19.16 -10.75 24.46
N VAL A 286 17.93 -10.78 23.90
CA VAL A 286 17.16 -9.58 23.48
C VAL A 286 15.79 -9.59 24.13
N ARG A 287 15.13 -8.42 24.13
CA ARG A 287 13.69 -8.29 24.29
C ARG A 287 13.08 -8.25 22.90
N ALA A 288 11.97 -8.92 22.67
CA ALA A 288 11.32 -8.86 21.37
C ALA A 288 9.83 -8.45 21.50
N LEU A 289 9.45 -7.39 20.81
CA LEU A 289 8.05 -7.00 20.62
C LEU A 289 7.58 -7.53 19.28
N VAL A 290 6.65 -8.46 19.29
CA VAL A 290 6.12 -9.10 18.10
C VAL A 290 4.70 -8.59 17.83
N THR A 291 4.50 -7.91 16.70
CA THR A 291 3.16 -7.52 16.25
C THR A 291 2.66 -8.54 15.24
N THR A 292 1.51 -9.18 15.55
CA THR A 292 0.99 -10.29 14.74
C THR A 292 0.28 -9.82 13.47
N GLY A 293 -0.31 -8.61 13.49
CA GLY A 293 -1.12 -8.12 12.36
C GLY A 293 -2.26 -9.10 12.03
N GLY A 294 -2.14 -9.76 10.88
CA GLY A 294 -3.08 -10.78 10.41
C GLY A 294 -2.63 -12.24 10.67
N ALA A 295 -1.53 -12.47 11.43
CA ALA A 295 -1.00 -13.80 11.73
C ALA A 295 -1.45 -14.31 13.10
N THR A 296 -1.41 -15.63 13.27
CA THR A 296 -1.69 -16.31 14.53
C THR A 296 -0.44 -16.99 15.05
N LEU A 297 -0.04 -16.67 16.28
CA LEU A 297 0.98 -17.40 17.03
C LEU A 297 0.31 -18.49 17.88
N ARG A 298 0.73 -19.75 17.71
CA ARG A 298 0.17 -20.90 18.44
C ARG A 298 1.05 -21.29 19.62
N SER A 299 2.35 -21.05 19.54
CA SER A 299 3.28 -21.32 20.63
C SER A 299 3.14 -20.29 21.75
N THR A 300 3.41 -20.70 22.99
CA THR A 300 3.52 -19.76 24.12
C THR A 300 4.84 -19.03 24.03
N PRO A 301 4.84 -17.68 23.90
CA PRO A 301 6.08 -16.92 23.84
C PRO A 301 6.82 -16.99 25.22
N PRO A 302 8.16 -17.05 25.22
CA PRO A 302 8.94 -16.96 26.44
C PRO A 302 8.97 -15.53 26.99
N ASP A 303 9.42 -15.37 28.24
CA ASP A 303 9.38 -14.09 29.00
C ASP A 303 10.10 -12.90 28.32
N ASN A 304 11.06 -13.20 27.46
CA ASN A 304 11.76 -12.15 26.69
C ASN A 304 10.98 -11.69 25.45
N ILE A 305 9.84 -12.29 25.14
CA ILE A 305 9.01 -11.96 23.95
C ILE A 305 7.63 -11.51 24.38
N HIS A 306 7.26 -10.29 24.00
CA HIS A 306 5.90 -9.78 24.15
C HIS A 306 5.18 -9.79 22.81
N VAL A 307 3.96 -10.35 22.79
CA VAL A 307 3.13 -10.43 21.57
C VAL A 307 1.94 -9.50 21.69
N ALA A 308 1.77 -8.63 20.71
CA ALA A 308 0.64 -7.73 20.60
C ALA A 308 0.02 -7.82 19.20
N ARG A 309 -1.27 -7.54 19.08
CA ARG A 309 -1.90 -7.47 17.77
C ARG A 309 -1.37 -6.32 16.93
N PHE A 310 -1.19 -5.18 17.56
CA PHE A 310 -0.71 -3.95 16.93
C PHE A 310 -0.05 -3.06 17.99
N VAL A 311 1.05 -2.40 17.61
CA VAL A 311 1.68 -1.33 18.39
C VAL A 311 2.15 -0.23 17.42
N PRO A 312 1.94 1.07 17.73
CA PRO A 312 2.36 2.15 16.87
C PRO A 312 3.88 2.19 16.72
N HIS A 313 4.39 2.13 15.51
CA HIS A 313 5.83 2.21 15.23
C HIS A 313 6.47 3.46 15.82
N ALA A 314 5.79 4.61 15.73
CA ALA A 314 6.30 5.89 16.25
C ALA A 314 6.62 5.87 17.76
N GLN A 315 5.99 4.98 18.54
CA GLN A 315 6.20 4.87 19.97
C GLN A 315 7.29 3.86 20.36
N VAL A 316 7.51 2.85 19.53
CA VAL A 316 8.42 1.73 19.87
C VAL A 316 9.75 1.79 19.13
N LEU A 317 9.78 2.29 17.90
CA LEU A 317 11.02 2.33 17.10
C LEU A 317 12.09 3.26 17.68
N PRO A 318 11.79 4.41 18.33
CA PRO A 318 12.82 5.22 18.96
C PRO A 318 13.68 4.48 20.01
N GLY A 319 13.12 3.44 20.65
CA GLY A 319 13.81 2.60 21.64
C GLY A 319 14.26 1.24 21.12
N ALA A 320 14.08 0.97 19.83
CA ALA A 320 14.45 -0.31 19.23
C ALA A 320 15.95 -0.35 18.83
N ALA A 321 16.53 -1.54 18.85
CA ALA A 321 17.89 -1.81 18.36
C ALA A 321 17.88 -2.40 16.93
N ALA A 322 16.80 -3.09 16.53
CA ALA A 322 16.64 -3.65 15.21
C ALA A 322 15.16 -3.94 14.89
N VAL A 323 14.85 -4.08 13.60
CA VAL A 323 13.52 -4.45 13.13
C VAL A 323 13.59 -5.70 12.25
N VAL A 324 12.70 -6.67 12.52
CA VAL A 324 12.44 -7.82 11.66
C VAL A 324 11.12 -7.60 10.94
N THR A 325 11.11 -7.63 9.62
CA THR A 325 9.91 -7.31 8.85
C THR A 325 9.79 -8.18 7.58
N HIS A 326 8.57 -8.31 7.08
CA HIS A 326 8.34 -8.86 5.73
C HIS A 326 8.79 -7.89 4.61
N ALA A 327 9.42 -6.77 4.97
CA ALA A 327 9.84 -5.67 4.11
C ALA A 327 8.67 -4.86 3.48
N GLY A 328 7.51 -4.79 4.15
CA GLY A 328 6.45 -3.84 3.80
C GLY A 328 6.96 -2.40 3.91
N LEU A 329 6.68 -1.58 2.90
CA LEU A 329 7.30 -0.26 2.72
C LEU A 329 7.10 0.67 3.92
N GLY A 330 5.94 0.65 4.56
CA GLY A 330 5.65 1.46 5.74
C GLY A 330 6.58 1.16 6.92
N THR A 331 6.79 -0.13 7.23
CA THR A 331 7.69 -0.55 8.31
C THR A 331 9.15 -0.27 7.96
N VAL A 332 9.54 -0.50 6.70
CA VAL A 332 10.91 -0.22 6.22
C VAL A 332 11.21 1.27 6.34
N HIS A 333 10.34 2.14 5.84
CA HIS A 333 10.53 3.58 5.94
C HIS A 333 10.58 4.06 7.40
N ALA A 334 9.70 3.54 8.26
CA ALA A 334 9.70 3.90 9.67
C ALA A 334 11.02 3.50 10.35
N ALA A 335 11.52 2.29 10.10
CA ALA A 335 12.79 1.83 10.64
C ALA A 335 13.98 2.66 10.12
N LEU A 336 14.04 2.94 8.82
CA LEU A 336 15.09 3.76 8.21
C LEU A 336 15.09 5.20 8.74
N ALA A 337 13.92 5.78 9.00
CA ALA A 337 13.79 7.11 9.59
C ALA A 337 14.38 7.20 11.01
N HIS A 338 14.47 6.07 11.71
CA HIS A 338 15.13 5.95 13.01
C HIS A 338 16.56 5.40 12.95
N GLY A 339 17.12 5.18 11.74
CA GLY A 339 18.46 4.65 11.55
C GLY A 339 18.62 3.19 12.00
N LEU A 340 17.53 2.42 12.05
CA LEU A 340 17.53 1.05 12.59
C LEU A 340 17.94 0.03 11.53
N PRO A 341 18.78 -0.97 11.90
CA PRO A 341 19.05 -2.11 11.05
C PRO A 341 17.80 -2.96 10.84
N LEU A 342 17.66 -3.51 9.63
CA LEU A 342 16.53 -4.30 9.18
C LEU A 342 16.93 -5.73 8.86
N VAL A 343 16.14 -6.69 9.34
CA VAL A 343 16.14 -8.07 8.84
C VAL A 343 14.87 -8.24 8.01
N CYS A 344 15.05 -8.31 6.69
CA CYS A 344 13.95 -8.42 5.74
C CYS A 344 13.69 -9.89 5.37
N LEU A 345 12.46 -10.36 5.60
CA LEU A 345 11.99 -11.71 5.28
C LEU A 345 10.84 -11.58 4.25
N PRO A 346 11.15 -11.44 2.96
CA PRO A 346 10.17 -11.12 1.93
C PRO A 346 9.04 -12.15 1.82
N ILE A 347 7.80 -11.69 2.00
CA ILE A 347 6.56 -12.43 1.73
C ILE A 347 5.70 -11.59 0.79
N GLY A 348 5.16 -12.20 -0.29
CA GLY A 348 4.33 -11.46 -1.26
C GLY A 348 5.10 -10.72 -2.35
N PHE A 349 4.39 -9.92 -3.14
CA PHE A 349 4.87 -9.36 -4.42
C PHE A 349 5.62 -8.04 -4.33
N GLY A 350 5.20 -7.13 -3.46
CA GLY A 350 5.68 -5.76 -3.45
C GLY A 350 7.10 -5.59 -2.92
N VAL A 351 7.58 -6.59 -2.22
CA VAL A 351 8.74 -6.51 -1.35
C VAL A 351 10.08 -6.71 -2.07
N LEU A 352 10.08 -7.49 -3.14
CA LEU A 352 11.31 -7.84 -3.87
C LEU A 352 11.73 -6.79 -4.91
N ALA A 353 11.02 -5.70 -5.01
CA ALA A 353 11.24 -4.70 -6.07
C ALA A 353 12.03 -3.48 -5.60
N SER A 354 12.38 -3.36 -4.32
CA SER A 354 13.12 -2.20 -3.82
C SER A 354 14.63 -2.36 -3.94
N LYS A 355 15.32 -1.22 -4.05
CA LYS A 355 16.79 -1.11 -4.14
C LYS A 355 17.52 -1.62 -2.89
N HIS A 356 16.83 -1.76 -1.77
CA HIS A 356 17.36 -2.04 -0.45
C HIS A 356 16.76 -3.31 0.21
N SER A 357 16.02 -4.14 -0.56
CA SER A 357 15.49 -5.43 -0.09
C SER A 357 16.51 -6.55 -0.21
#